data_cc9dc729deb4a81d5432d8cbccf6e405
#
_entry.id   cc9dc729deb4a81d5432d8cbccf6e405
#
_cell.length_a   1.000
_cell.length_b   1.000
_cell.length_c   1.000
_cell.angle_alpha   90.00
_cell.angle_beta   90.00
_cell.angle_gamma   90.00
#
_symmetry.space_group_name_H-M   'P 1'
#
loop_
_entity.id
_entity.type
_entity.pdbx_description
1 polymer ?
#
loop_
_entity_poly.entity_id
_entity_poly.type
_entity_poly.pdbx_seq_one_letter_code
_entity_poly.pdbx_strand_id
1 'polypeptide(L)'
;MARRRAAKKKSSSSSTPMLMVGAAVLVLAVIVGFVVFRAREKPQAGSDIPLDILAANASQLSNNNYALDGTVIDRFPRGESELISFLYRDASGREYIIPVCVSAEARNGLNINRDQQYRIEFRVEDVNPKVRGVCVATSIQPK
;
A
#
# COMPACT_ATOMS: atom_id res chain seq x y z
N MET A 1 56.53 -9.82 63.11
CA MET A 1 56.24 -8.81 62.04
C MET A 1 55.40 -9.47 60.95
N ALA A 2 54.05 -9.25 60.91
CA ALA A 2 53.16 -9.88 59.98
C ALA A 2 52.55 -8.77 59.09
N ARG A 3 52.93 -8.78 57.81
CA ARG A 3 52.40 -7.86 56.78
C ARG A 3 51.07 -8.38 56.22
N ARG A 4 49.95 -7.79 56.59
CA ARG A 4 48.65 -8.00 55.97
C ARG A 4 48.63 -7.39 54.55
N ARG A 5 48.47 -8.24 53.51
CA ARG A 5 48.15 -7.79 52.11
C ARG A 5 46.67 -7.55 52.01
N ALA A 6 46.29 -6.30 51.72
CA ALA A 6 44.95 -5.93 51.43
C ALA A 6 44.58 -6.40 49.99
N ALA A 7 43.52 -7.20 49.88
CA ALA A 7 42.98 -7.63 48.59
C ALA A 7 42.17 -6.51 47.97
N LYS A 8 42.59 -6.04 46.79
CA LYS A 8 41.92 -5.01 45.98
C LYS A 8 40.72 -5.63 45.29
N LYS A 9 39.51 -5.29 45.77
CA LYS A 9 38.23 -5.72 45.24
C LYS A 9 38.03 -5.04 43.88
N LYS A 10 38.09 -5.83 42.78
CA LYS A 10 37.76 -5.38 41.41
C LYS A 10 36.27 -5.17 41.34
N SER A 11 35.80 -3.95 41.20
CA SER A 11 34.42 -3.63 40.89
C SER A 11 34.20 -3.94 39.42
N SER A 12 33.46 -5.02 39.11
CA SER A 12 32.94 -5.29 37.77
C SER A 12 31.79 -4.32 37.52
N SER A 13 32.04 -3.26 36.77
CA SER A 13 31.00 -2.41 36.28
C SER A 13 30.15 -3.21 35.27
N SER A 14 28.94 -3.55 35.67
CA SER A 14 27.95 -4.20 34.80
C SER A 14 27.45 -3.24 33.74
N SER A 15 28.10 -3.22 32.58
CA SER A 15 27.63 -2.47 31.39
C SER A 15 26.51 -3.18 30.64
N THR A 16 26.14 -4.38 31.07
CA THR A 16 25.11 -5.23 30.46
C THR A 16 23.69 -4.61 30.42
N PRO A 17 23.19 -3.94 31.49
CA PRO A 17 21.84 -3.36 31.42
C PRO A 17 21.75 -2.19 30.44
N MET A 18 22.83 -1.42 30.26
CA MET A 18 22.84 -0.26 29.36
C MET A 18 22.81 -0.68 27.88
N LEU A 19 23.43 -1.81 27.54
CA LEU A 19 23.41 -2.40 26.20
C LEU A 19 22.02 -2.97 25.84
N MET A 20 21.32 -3.59 26.80
CA MET A 20 19.96 -4.10 26.60
C MET A 20 18.94 -2.98 26.40
N VAL A 21 19.05 -1.88 27.13
CA VAL A 21 18.16 -0.72 26.95
C VAL A 21 18.38 -0.09 25.57
N GLY A 22 19.62 0.04 25.11
CA GLY A 22 19.93 0.57 23.78
C GLY A 22 19.35 -0.30 22.66
N ALA A 23 19.46 -1.63 22.78
CA ALA A 23 18.89 -2.56 21.80
C ALA A 23 17.36 -2.50 21.76
N ALA A 24 16.69 -2.40 22.91
CA ALA A 24 15.24 -2.29 23.00
C ALA A 24 14.72 -0.99 22.33
N VAL A 25 15.39 0.15 22.56
CA VAL A 25 15.04 1.43 21.92
C VAL A 25 15.21 1.36 20.40
N LEU A 26 16.25 0.70 19.92
CA LEU A 26 16.51 0.56 18.49
C LEU A 26 15.43 -0.29 17.80
N VAL A 27 15.03 -1.40 18.41
CA VAL A 27 13.94 -2.27 17.92
C VAL A 27 12.62 -1.51 17.90
N LEU A 28 12.32 -0.73 18.94
CA LEU A 28 11.11 0.08 19.01
C LEU A 28 11.10 1.17 17.91
N ALA A 29 12.22 1.83 17.66
CA ALA A 29 12.36 2.81 16.59
C ALA A 29 12.15 2.19 15.20
N VAL A 30 12.65 0.97 14.95
CA VAL A 30 12.43 0.23 13.70
C VAL A 30 10.95 -0.13 13.53
N ILE A 31 10.29 -0.62 14.58
CA ILE A 31 8.87 -0.98 14.54
C ILE A 31 8.01 0.27 14.27
N VAL A 32 8.26 1.37 14.99
CA VAL A 32 7.54 2.64 14.78
C VAL A 32 7.79 3.18 13.38
N GLY A 33 9.03 3.15 12.89
CA GLY A 33 9.40 3.55 11.53
C GLY A 33 8.65 2.72 10.48
N PHE A 34 8.57 1.41 10.66
CA PHE A 34 7.85 0.50 9.76
C PHE A 34 6.33 0.74 9.76
N VAL A 35 5.74 0.97 10.95
CA VAL A 35 4.30 1.30 11.08
C VAL A 35 3.98 2.64 10.44
N VAL A 36 4.81 3.67 10.66
CA VAL A 36 4.65 5.00 10.06
C VAL A 36 4.84 4.94 8.53
N PHE A 37 5.79 4.13 8.05
CA PHE A 37 6.01 3.95 6.61
C PHE A 37 4.80 3.27 5.95
N ARG A 38 4.26 2.19 6.54
CA ARG A 38 3.03 1.55 6.05
C ARG A 38 1.79 2.44 6.14
N ALA A 39 1.71 3.32 7.15
CA ALA A 39 0.58 4.24 7.28
C ALA A 39 0.57 5.33 6.19
N ARG A 40 1.72 5.62 5.54
CA ARG A 40 1.82 6.59 4.43
C ARG A 40 1.33 6.04 3.09
N GLU A 41 1.18 4.73 2.97
CA GLU A 41 0.72 4.07 1.74
C GLU A 41 -0.81 3.89 1.68
N LYS A 42 -1.58 4.59 2.54
CA LYS A 42 -3.04 4.52 2.46
C LYS A 42 -3.50 5.11 1.13
N PRO A 43 -4.28 4.37 0.34
CA PRO A 43 -4.83 4.88 -0.92
C PRO A 43 -5.72 6.10 -0.64
N GLN A 44 -5.65 7.10 -1.50
CA GLN A 44 -6.56 8.23 -1.43
C GLN A 44 -8.00 7.75 -1.62
N ALA A 45 -8.90 8.19 -0.73
CA ALA A 45 -10.32 7.86 -0.82
C ALA A 45 -10.96 8.55 -2.04
N GLY A 46 -12.05 7.96 -2.56
CA GLY A 46 -12.66 8.36 -3.83
C GLY A 46 -13.01 9.85 -3.98
N SER A 47 -13.25 10.57 -2.88
CA SER A 47 -13.53 12.02 -2.91
C SER A 47 -12.33 12.90 -3.30
N ASP A 48 -11.12 12.39 -3.15
CA ASP A 48 -9.87 13.15 -3.32
C ASP A 48 -9.15 12.80 -4.63
N ILE A 49 -9.73 11.92 -5.45
CA ILE A 49 -9.13 11.52 -6.72
C ILE A 49 -9.44 12.58 -7.78
N PRO A 50 -8.42 13.14 -8.44
CA PRO A 50 -8.62 14.06 -9.55
C PRO A 50 -9.08 13.30 -10.81
N LEU A 51 -10.35 12.91 -10.84
CA LEU A 51 -10.95 12.07 -11.90
C LEU A 51 -10.82 12.68 -13.30
N ASP A 52 -10.89 14.00 -13.40
CA ASP A 52 -10.71 14.69 -14.68
C ASP A 52 -9.28 14.50 -15.20
N ILE A 53 -8.27 14.50 -14.31
CA ILE A 53 -6.87 14.23 -14.68
C ILE A 53 -6.69 12.74 -14.98
N LEU A 54 -7.29 11.86 -14.20
CA LEU A 54 -7.24 10.42 -14.44
C LEU A 54 -7.82 10.05 -15.80
N ALA A 55 -8.93 10.68 -16.21
CA ALA A 55 -9.56 10.46 -17.48
C ALA A 55 -8.78 11.09 -18.65
N ALA A 56 -8.22 12.30 -18.47
CA ALA A 56 -7.53 13.02 -19.54
C ALA A 56 -6.05 12.64 -19.68
N ASN A 57 -5.36 12.43 -18.58
CA ASN A 57 -3.92 12.13 -18.56
C ASN A 57 -3.50 11.42 -17.29
N ALA A 58 -3.82 10.14 -17.19
CA ALA A 58 -3.51 9.32 -16.03
C ALA A 58 -2.01 9.23 -15.71
N SER A 59 -1.13 9.47 -16.69
CA SER A 59 0.32 9.43 -16.46
C SER A 59 0.82 10.51 -15.50
N GLN A 60 0.09 11.61 -15.32
CA GLN A 60 0.42 12.63 -14.31
C GLN A 60 0.20 12.13 -12.87
N LEU A 61 -0.55 11.06 -12.71
CA LEU A 61 -0.89 10.43 -11.45
C LEU A 61 -0.05 9.19 -11.15
N SER A 62 1.00 8.93 -11.95
CA SER A 62 1.88 7.78 -11.79
C SER A 62 2.44 7.66 -10.38
N ASN A 63 2.52 6.42 -9.89
CA ASN A 63 2.98 6.04 -8.56
C ASN A 63 2.08 6.46 -7.38
N ASN A 64 0.90 7.00 -7.63
CA ASN A 64 -0.09 7.25 -6.59
C ASN A 64 -1.03 6.06 -6.42
N ASN A 65 -1.46 5.83 -5.19
CA ASN A 65 -2.43 4.80 -4.83
C ASN A 65 -3.80 5.44 -4.59
N TYR A 66 -4.83 4.83 -5.15
CA TYR A 66 -6.21 5.31 -5.06
C TYR A 66 -7.14 4.18 -4.63
N ALA A 67 -8.28 4.53 -4.03
CA ALA A 67 -9.34 3.60 -3.71
C ALA A 67 -10.69 4.15 -4.20
N LEU A 68 -11.44 3.35 -4.93
CA LEU A 68 -12.76 3.70 -5.45
C LEU A 68 -13.78 2.61 -5.14
N ASP A 69 -14.99 3.06 -4.84
CA ASP A 69 -16.17 2.21 -4.75
C ASP A 69 -17.01 2.37 -6.02
N GLY A 70 -17.28 1.29 -6.73
CA GLY A 70 -18.04 1.37 -7.99
C GLY A 70 -18.49 0.01 -8.48
N THR A 71 -18.91 -0.05 -9.74
CA THR A 71 -19.50 -1.24 -10.34
C THR A 71 -18.65 -1.72 -11.52
N VAL A 72 -18.41 -3.02 -11.61
CA VAL A 72 -17.78 -3.64 -12.78
C VAL A 72 -18.82 -3.79 -13.87
N ILE A 73 -18.63 -3.06 -15.00
CA ILE A 73 -19.57 -3.11 -16.13
C ILE A 73 -19.14 -4.06 -17.24
N ASP A 74 -17.81 -4.27 -17.37
CA ASP A 74 -17.30 -5.21 -18.36
C ASP A 74 -15.97 -5.87 -17.92
N ARG A 75 -15.63 -7.01 -18.55
CA ARG A 75 -14.48 -7.84 -18.21
C ARG A 75 -13.85 -8.43 -19.46
N PHE A 76 -12.54 -8.34 -19.55
CA PHE A 76 -11.75 -8.86 -20.65
C PHE A 76 -10.58 -9.68 -20.10
N PRO A 77 -10.69 -11.02 -20.06
CA PRO A 77 -9.61 -11.89 -19.62
C PRO A 77 -8.38 -11.76 -20.52
N ARG A 78 -7.19 -11.67 -19.91
CA ARG A 78 -5.89 -11.63 -20.59
C ARG A 78 -4.88 -12.53 -19.89
N GLY A 79 -4.91 -13.83 -20.20
CA GLY A 79 -4.04 -14.80 -19.52
C GLY A 79 -4.32 -14.86 -18.03
N GLU A 80 -3.31 -14.57 -17.19
CA GLU A 80 -3.43 -14.56 -15.73
C GLU A 80 -4.01 -13.25 -15.17
N SER A 81 -4.11 -12.23 -16.00
CA SER A 81 -4.69 -10.93 -15.63
C SER A 81 -6.03 -10.71 -16.33
N GLU A 82 -6.76 -9.74 -15.84
CA GLU A 82 -8.07 -9.35 -16.34
C GLU A 82 -8.14 -7.82 -16.44
N LEU A 83 -8.59 -7.31 -17.60
CA LEU A 83 -8.92 -5.90 -17.73
C LEU A 83 -10.41 -5.73 -17.43
N ILE A 84 -10.73 -4.90 -16.46
CA ILE A 84 -12.12 -4.58 -16.12
C ILE A 84 -12.44 -3.13 -16.48
N SER A 85 -13.67 -2.87 -16.90
CA SER A 85 -14.23 -1.55 -17.00
C SER A 85 -14.99 -1.24 -15.72
N PHE A 86 -14.47 -0.30 -14.92
CA PHE A 86 -14.99 0.04 -13.62
C PHE A 86 -15.74 1.37 -13.69
N LEU A 87 -17.04 1.32 -13.41
CA LEU A 87 -17.92 2.48 -13.36
C LEU A 87 -17.90 3.11 -11.98
N TYR A 88 -17.41 4.32 -11.89
CA TYR A 88 -17.47 5.16 -10.70
C TYR A 88 -18.42 6.33 -10.92
N ARG A 89 -19.21 6.64 -9.90
CA ARG A 89 -20.09 7.83 -9.90
C ARG A 89 -19.64 8.78 -8.80
N ASP A 90 -19.31 10.01 -9.17
CA ASP A 90 -18.89 11.03 -8.22
C ASP A 90 -20.08 11.59 -7.39
N ALA A 91 -19.77 12.45 -6.40
CA ALA A 91 -20.78 13.07 -5.55
C ALA A 91 -21.74 14.00 -6.32
N SER A 92 -21.34 14.48 -7.52
CA SER A 92 -22.18 15.29 -8.40
C SER A 92 -23.07 14.45 -9.31
N GLY A 93 -22.95 13.12 -9.28
CA GLY A 93 -23.68 12.18 -10.11
C GLY A 93 -23.06 11.94 -11.50
N ARG A 94 -21.86 12.49 -11.78
CA ARG A 94 -21.15 12.21 -13.04
C ARG A 94 -20.55 10.82 -13.00
N GLU A 95 -20.62 10.14 -14.13
CA GLU A 95 -20.12 8.78 -14.32
C GLU A 95 -18.77 8.79 -15.03
N TYR A 96 -17.86 7.99 -14.52
CA TYR A 96 -16.52 7.78 -15.09
C TYR A 96 -16.29 6.29 -15.28
N ILE A 97 -15.82 5.92 -16.47
CA ILE A 97 -15.41 4.54 -16.77
C ILE A 97 -13.90 4.49 -16.71
N ILE A 98 -13.38 3.73 -15.77
CA ILE A 98 -11.94 3.59 -15.52
C ILE A 98 -11.51 2.17 -15.89
N PRO A 99 -10.62 2.01 -16.88
CA PRO A 99 -10.04 0.71 -17.18
C PRO A 99 -9.02 0.34 -16.11
N VAL A 100 -9.22 -0.80 -15.45
CA VAL A 100 -8.33 -1.29 -14.39
C VAL A 100 -7.84 -2.68 -14.75
N CYS A 101 -6.52 -2.87 -14.71
CA CYS A 101 -5.89 -4.17 -14.87
C CYS A 101 -5.83 -4.88 -13.51
N VAL A 102 -6.42 -6.08 -13.42
CA VAL A 102 -6.47 -6.88 -12.19
C VAL A 102 -5.66 -8.14 -12.39
N SER A 103 -4.59 -8.31 -11.61
CA SER A 103 -3.80 -9.54 -11.59
C SER A 103 -4.49 -10.65 -10.79
N ALA A 104 -4.05 -11.89 -10.96
CA ALA A 104 -4.51 -13.01 -10.15
C ALA A 104 -4.25 -12.78 -8.65
N GLU A 105 -3.13 -12.14 -8.32
CA GLU A 105 -2.76 -11.80 -6.94
C GLU A 105 -3.72 -10.77 -6.34
N ALA A 106 -4.00 -9.66 -7.04
CA ALA A 106 -4.92 -8.61 -6.58
C ALA A 106 -6.35 -9.15 -6.40
N ARG A 107 -6.74 -10.11 -7.23
CA ARG A 107 -8.04 -10.80 -7.15
C ARG A 107 -8.14 -11.74 -5.95
N ASN A 108 -7.03 -12.32 -5.48
CA ASN A 108 -6.97 -13.23 -4.34
C ASN A 108 -8.05 -14.32 -4.34
N GLY A 109 -8.26 -14.96 -5.51
CA GLY A 109 -9.28 -16.00 -5.68
C GLY A 109 -10.73 -15.50 -5.82
N LEU A 110 -10.98 -14.20 -5.73
CA LEU A 110 -12.30 -13.62 -5.91
C LEU A 110 -12.77 -13.80 -7.36
N ASN A 111 -14.00 -14.25 -7.54
CA ASN A 111 -14.67 -14.22 -8.84
C ASN A 111 -15.34 -12.85 -9.04
N ILE A 112 -14.79 -12.05 -9.94
CA ILE A 112 -15.34 -10.74 -10.27
C ILE A 112 -16.54 -10.95 -11.20
N ASN A 113 -17.69 -10.39 -10.86
CA ASN A 113 -18.90 -10.47 -11.68
C ASN A 113 -19.29 -9.10 -12.23
N ARG A 114 -19.93 -9.09 -13.41
CA ARG A 114 -20.55 -7.88 -13.97
C ARG A 114 -21.70 -7.41 -13.08
N ASP A 115 -21.97 -6.12 -13.13
CA ASP A 115 -23.07 -5.45 -12.42
C ASP A 115 -23.02 -5.57 -10.89
N GLN A 116 -21.90 -6.04 -10.35
CA GLN A 116 -21.65 -6.07 -8.91
C GLN A 116 -20.77 -4.92 -8.46
N GLN A 117 -21.02 -4.48 -7.22
CA GLN A 117 -20.25 -3.40 -6.59
C GLN A 117 -19.01 -3.94 -5.90
N TYR A 118 -17.90 -3.23 -6.10
CA TYR A 118 -16.62 -3.54 -5.50
C TYR A 118 -15.96 -2.26 -4.97
N ARG A 119 -15.13 -2.44 -3.98
CA ARG A 119 -14.08 -1.50 -3.61
C ARG A 119 -12.81 -1.96 -4.27
N ILE A 120 -12.22 -1.09 -5.10
CA ILE A 120 -10.95 -1.37 -5.79
C ILE A 120 -9.90 -0.39 -5.28
N GLU A 121 -8.79 -0.93 -4.80
CA GLU A 121 -7.58 -0.17 -4.57
C GLU A 121 -6.66 -0.40 -5.77
N PHE A 122 -6.16 0.67 -6.35
CA PHE A 122 -5.30 0.60 -7.53
C PHE A 122 -4.19 1.63 -7.49
N ARG A 123 -3.14 1.32 -8.19
CA ARG A 123 -2.01 2.22 -8.43
C ARG A 123 -1.99 2.61 -9.90
N VAL A 124 -1.63 3.86 -10.18
CA VAL A 124 -1.36 4.30 -11.54
C VAL A 124 0.10 4.04 -11.86
N GLU A 125 0.38 3.23 -12.87
CA GLU A 125 1.73 2.80 -13.24
C GLU A 125 2.08 3.17 -14.68
N ASP A 126 3.36 3.45 -14.90
CA ASP A 126 3.93 3.54 -16.23
C ASP A 126 4.63 2.22 -16.55
N VAL A 127 3.98 1.36 -17.33
CA VAL A 127 4.47 0.01 -17.65
C VAL A 127 5.72 0.08 -18.53
N ASN A 128 5.76 1.05 -19.47
CA ASN A 128 6.93 1.32 -20.31
C ASN A 128 6.79 2.74 -20.90
N PRO A 129 7.83 3.27 -21.59
CA PRO A 129 7.77 4.63 -22.16
C PRO A 129 6.61 4.91 -23.12
N LYS A 130 6.03 3.85 -23.71
CA LYS A 130 4.92 3.97 -24.66
C LYS A 130 3.54 3.72 -24.01
N VAL A 131 3.51 3.05 -22.85
CA VAL A 131 2.27 2.68 -22.14
C VAL A 131 2.37 3.26 -20.75
N ARG A 132 1.74 4.40 -20.55
CA ARG A 132 1.76 5.18 -19.32
C ARG A 132 0.35 5.34 -18.75
N GLY A 133 0.28 5.56 -17.46
CA GLY A 133 -0.97 5.86 -16.77
C GLY A 133 -1.93 4.67 -16.72
N VAL A 134 -1.42 3.46 -16.54
CA VAL A 134 -2.24 2.25 -16.42
C VAL A 134 -2.69 2.10 -14.98
N CYS A 135 -3.99 1.98 -14.75
CA CYS A 135 -4.53 1.66 -13.44
C CYS A 135 -4.36 0.15 -13.19
N VAL A 136 -3.52 -0.20 -12.22
CA VAL A 136 -3.25 -1.59 -11.82
C VAL A 136 -3.83 -1.81 -10.44
N ALA A 137 -4.77 -2.76 -10.32
CA ALA A 137 -5.38 -3.08 -9.03
C ALA A 137 -4.35 -3.71 -8.09
N THR A 138 -4.31 -3.22 -6.86
CA THR A 138 -3.56 -3.80 -5.75
C THR A 138 -4.44 -4.65 -4.85
N SER A 139 -5.74 -4.34 -4.80
CA SER A 139 -6.75 -5.11 -4.07
C SER A 139 -8.13 -4.89 -4.68
N ILE A 140 -8.99 -5.92 -4.62
CA ILE A 140 -10.40 -5.83 -4.97
C ILE A 140 -11.23 -6.57 -3.93
N GLN A 141 -12.30 -5.94 -3.45
CA GLN A 141 -13.18 -6.49 -2.42
C GLN A 141 -14.64 -6.27 -2.80
N PRO A 142 -15.54 -7.26 -2.60
CA PRO A 142 -16.98 -7.06 -2.80
C PRO A 142 -17.50 -6.06 -1.76
N LYS A 143 -18.48 -5.28 -2.16
CA LYS A 143 -19.14 -4.29 -1.30
C LYS A 143 -20.54 -4.73 -0.91
#